data_897602c29de45549e71a26898ff897c9
#
_entry.id   897602c29de45549e71a26898ff897c9
#
_cell.length_a   1.000
_cell.length_b   1.000
_cell.length_c   1.000
_cell.angle_alpha   90.00
_cell.angle_beta   90.00
_cell.angle_gamma   90.00
#
_symmetry.space_group_name_H-M   'P 1'
#
loop_
_entity.id
_entity.type
_entity.pdbx_description
1 polymer ?
#
loop_
_entity_poly.entity_id
_entity_poly.type
_entity_poly.pdbx_seq_one_letter_code
_entity_poly.pdbx_strand_id
1 'polypeptide(L)'
;MSGLEQLTDQEKKILERVNRKMRVAPITFREASAYIDHLHRHHRATIGCKFCISVLGDDGDIHGVAVCGRPVSRRLDDGFTLEVNRVCSDGTRNVCSMLYGACCRIAKEMGYRKVITYTLVSEDGASLKASNFICEGEAGGTHWTGKRNRGQEIPAEMKKRWVKNL
;
A
#
# COMPACT_ATOMS: atom_id res chain seq x y z
N MET A 1 -25.45 -6.41 -34.89
CA MET A 1 -24.28 -7.26 -34.57
C MET A 1 -23.28 -6.37 -33.83
N SER A 2 -23.04 -6.66 -32.54
CA SER A 2 -22.16 -5.84 -31.72
C SER A 2 -20.70 -6.15 -32.08
N GLY A 3 -19.86 -5.11 -32.20
CA GLY A 3 -18.45 -5.21 -32.60
C GLY A 3 -17.55 -6.04 -31.67
N LEU A 4 -18.10 -6.71 -30.66
CA LEU A 4 -17.41 -7.59 -29.72
C LEU A 4 -17.18 -9.01 -30.27
N GLU A 5 -17.94 -9.44 -31.27
CA GLU A 5 -17.81 -10.79 -31.84
C GLU A 5 -16.62 -10.96 -32.79
N GLN A 6 -15.97 -9.87 -33.19
CA GLN A 6 -14.83 -9.87 -34.13
C GLN A 6 -13.46 -9.76 -33.44
N LEU A 7 -13.42 -9.66 -32.13
CA LEU A 7 -12.18 -9.54 -31.36
C LEU A 7 -11.52 -10.90 -31.16
N THR A 8 -10.21 -10.94 -31.33
CA THR A 8 -9.39 -12.09 -30.97
C THR A 8 -9.44 -12.35 -29.47
N ASP A 9 -9.15 -13.56 -29.02
CA ASP A 9 -9.12 -13.91 -27.58
C ASP A 9 -8.12 -13.03 -26.80
N GLN A 10 -7.07 -12.54 -27.46
CA GLN A 10 -6.09 -11.65 -26.87
C GLN A 10 -6.64 -10.25 -26.69
N GLU A 11 -7.40 -9.75 -27.66
CA GLU A 11 -8.06 -8.44 -27.59
C GLU A 11 -9.20 -8.45 -26.58
N LYS A 12 -9.97 -9.54 -26.49
CA LYS A 12 -10.98 -9.74 -25.44
C LYS A 12 -10.35 -9.70 -24.04
N LYS A 13 -9.22 -10.40 -23.81
CA LYS A 13 -8.47 -10.37 -22.54
C LYS A 13 -7.94 -8.95 -22.22
N ILE A 14 -7.51 -8.20 -23.22
CA ILE A 14 -7.07 -6.81 -23.03
C ILE A 14 -8.26 -5.93 -22.66
N LEU A 15 -9.39 -6.09 -23.34
CA LEU A 15 -10.62 -5.33 -23.10
C LEU A 15 -11.19 -5.64 -21.70
N GLU A 16 -11.19 -6.88 -21.27
CA GLU A 16 -11.56 -7.31 -19.92
C GLU A 16 -10.65 -6.70 -18.86
N ARG A 17 -9.34 -6.61 -19.12
CA ARG A 17 -8.38 -5.95 -18.24
C ARG A 17 -8.60 -4.43 -18.13
N VAL A 18 -8.98 -3.79 -19.23
CA VAL A 18 -9.22 -2.33 -19.29
C VAL A 18 -10.57 -1.98 -18.65
N ASN A 19 -11.58 -2.84 -18.78
CA ASN A 19 -12.93 -2.60 -18.27
C ASN A 19 -13.15 -3.09 -16.82
N ARG A 20 -12.18 -3.72 -16.19
CA ARG A 20 -12.32 -4.12 -14.77
C ARG A 20 -12.56 -2.90 -13.89
N LYS A 21 -13.77 -2.78 -13.40
CA LYS A 21 -14.14 -1.78 -12.40
C LYS A 21 -13.58 -2.24 -11.05
N MET A 22 -12.52 -1.59 -10.62
CA MET A 22 -11.98 -1.79 -9.28
C MET A 22 -12.60 -0.76 -8.33
N ARG A 23 -12.83 -1.16 -7.09
CA ARG A 23 -13.35 -0.27 -6.05
C ARG A 23 -12.60 -0.46 -4.74
N VAL A 24 -12.45 0.63 -4.01
CA VAL A 24 -11.96 0.59 -2.62
C VAL A 24 -13.08 0.07 -1.72
N ALA A 25 -12.73 -0.84 -0.82
CA ALA A 25 -13.67 -1.45 0.11
C ALA A 25 -13.05 -1.58 1.51
N PRO A 26 -13.87 -1.61 2.57
CA PRO A 26 -13.39 -1.94 3.90
C PRO A 26 -12.90 -3.38 3.96
N ILE A 27 -11.93 -3.62 4.84
CA ILE A 27 -11.41 -4.96 5.15
C ILE A 27 -11.02 -4.99 6.61
N THR A 28 -11.18 -6.12 7.25
CA THR A 28 -10.72 -6.27 8.63
C THR A 28 -9.19 -6.40 8.67
N PHE A 29 -8.60 -6.01 9.80
CA PHE A 29 -7.16 -6.17 10.00
C PHE A 29 -6.70 -7.64 9.88
N ARG A 30 -7.54 -8.57 10.32
CA ARG A 30 -7.28 -10.01 10.22
C ARG A 30 -7.20 -10.46 8.76
N GLU A 31 -8.15 -10.06 7.93
CA GLU A 31 -8.17 -10.41 6.49
C GLU A 31 -7.02 -9.75 5.74
N ALA A 32 -6.75 -8.46 6.01
CA ALA A 32 -5.62 -7.74 5.41
C ALA A 32 -4.29 -8.41 5.78
N SER A 33 -4.12 -8.83 7.05
CA SER A 33 -2.94 -9.55 7.51
C SER A 33 -2.77 -10.89 6.82
N ALA A 34 -3.85 -11.65 6.68
CA ALA A 34 -3.83 -12.94 5.98
C ALA A 34 -3.45 -12.77 4.50
N TYR A 35 -3.97 -11.73 3.83
CA TYR A 35 -3.62 -11.40 2.45
C TYR A 35 -2.12 -11.06 2.31
N ILE A 36 -1.59 -10.25 3.21
CA ILE A 36 -0.17 -9.86 3.24
C ILE A 36 0.71 -11.09 3.47
N ASP A 37 0.39 -11.91 4.44
CA ASP A 37 1.18 -13.11 4.79
C ASP A 37 1.19 -14.13 3.63
N HIS A 38 0.11 -14.21 2.85
CA HIS A 38 0.03 -15.09 1.69
C HIS A 38 0.89 -14.62 0.51
N LEU A 39 0.93 -13.32 0.23
CA LEU A 39 1.61 -12.75 -0.94
C LEU A 39 3.03 -12.24 -0.65
N HIS A 40 3.31 -11.79 0.56
CA HIS A 40 4.63 -11.29 0.94
C HIS A 40 5.47 -12.36 1.60
N ARG A 41 6.46 -12.87 0.87
CA ARG A 41 7.46 -13.82 1.39
C ARG A 41 8.42 -13.21 2.42
N HIS A 42 8.52 -11.88 2.49
CA HIS A 42 9.57 -11.17 3.24
C HIS A 42 9.06 -10.20 4.33
N HIS A 43 7.75 -9.92 4.39
CA HIS A 43 7.21 -8.97 5.35
C HIS A 43 5.97 -9.52 6.02
N ARG A 44 6.06 -9.73 7.33
CA ARG A 44 4.88 -10.09 8.13
C ARG A 44 3.93 -8.88 8.26
N ALA A 45 2.67 -9.18 8.56
CA ALA A 45 1.68 -8.21 8.94
C ALA A 45 2.16 -7.33 10.11
N THR A 46 1.64 -6.12 10.20
CA THR A 46 1.89 -5.21 11.32
C THR A 46 1.21 -5.72 12.59
N ILE A 47 1.62 -5.23 13.78
CA ILE A 47 1.03 -5.66 15.05
C ILE A 47 -0.33 -5.01 15.31
N GLY A 48 -0.66 -3.93 14.59
CA GLY A 48 -1.92 -3.20 14.71
C GLY A 48 -2.06 -2.15 13.63
N CYS A 49 -3.21 -1.51 13.59
CA CYS A 49 -3.52 -0.46 12.62
C CYS A 49 -4.47 0.58 13.19
N LYS A 50 -4.60 1.70 12.50
CA LYS A 50 -5.70 2.65 12.65
C LYS A 50 -6.87 2.24 11.77
N PHE A 51 -6.59 1.86 10.53
CA PHE A 51 -7.56 1.30 9.59
C PHE A 51 -6.87 0.48 8.51
N CYS A 52 -7.66 -0.37 7.85
CA CYS A 52 -7.27 -1.11 6.67
C CYS A 52 -8.27 -0.89 5.56
N ILE A 53 -7.79 -0.95 4.33
CA ILE A 53 -8.63 -0.91 3.12
C ILE A 53 -8.16 -1.95 2.12
N SER A 54 -9.07 -2.35 1.25
CA SER A 54 -8.79 -3.24 0.12
C SER A 54 -9.20 -2.60 -1.20
N VAL A 55 -8.69 -3.14 -2.29
CA VAL A 55 -9.21 -2.93 -3.64
C VAL A 55 -9.81 -4.25 -4.12
N LEU A 56 -11.08 -4.22 -4.44
CA LEU A 56 -11.84 -5.35 -4.99
C LEU A 56 -12.05 -5.17 -6.48
N GLY A 57 -11.98 -6.27 -7.23
CA GLY A 57 -12.45 -6.36 -8.60
C GLY A 57 -13.96 -6.56 -8.72
N ASP A 58 -14.47 -6.64 -9.95
CA ASP A 58 -15.89 -6.91 -10.23
C ASP A 58 -16.31 -8.33 -9.79
N ASP A 59 -15.37 -9.25 -9.76
CA ASP A 59 -15.52 -10.63 -9.27
C ASP A 59 -15.62 -10.72 -7.74
N GLY A 60 -15.34 -9.63 -7.04
CA GLY A 60 -15.26 -9.56 -5.59
C GLY A 60 -13.92 -10.00 -5.01
N ASP A 61 -12.97 -10.38 -5.87
CA ASP A 61 -11.64 -10.78 -5.45
C ASP A 61 -10.81 -9.58 -4.96
N ILE A 62 -9.98 -9.82 -3.96
CA ILE A 62 -9.07 -8.81 -3.41
C ILE A 62 -7.84 -8.73 -4.30
N HIS A 63 -7.59 -7.56 -4.90
CA HIS A 63 -6.40 -7.27 -5.69
C HIS A 63 -5.31 -6.55 -4.93
N GLY A 64 -5.62 -6.02 -3.77
CA GLY A 64 -4.62 -5.39 -2.91
C GLY A 64 -5.21 -4.88 -1.61
N VAL A 65 -4.34 -4.66 -0.64
CA VAL A 65 -4.67 -4.15 0.68
C VAL A 65 -3.68 -3.07 1.12
N ALA A 66 -4.15 -2.14 1.94
CA ALA A 66 -3.31 -1.20 2.66
C ALA A 66 -3.63 -1.25 4.15
N VAL A 67 -2.58 -1.16 4.95
CA VAL A 67 -2.65 -1.07 6.42
C VAL A 67 -2.02 0.25 6.84
N CYS A 68 -2.81 1.07 7.54
CA CYS A 68 -2.42 2.40 7.99
C CYS A 68 -2.40 2.47 9.51
N GLY A 69 -1.41 3.14 10.06
CA GLY A 69 -1.24 3.26 11.50
C GLY A 69 -0.43 4.48 11.92
N ARG A 70 -0.02 4.45 13.17
CA ARG A 70 0.90 5.45 13.72
C ARG A 70 2.28 5.31 13.09
N PRO A 71 3.02 6.40 12.90
CA PRO A 71 4.41 6.33 12.50
C PRO A 71 5.23 5.39 13.41
N VAL A 72 6.02 4.52 12.79
CA VAL A 72 6.96 3.65 13.54
C VAL A 72 8.04 4.51 14.20
N SER A 73 8.45 5.58 13.53
CA SER A 73 9.37 6.56 14.10
C SER A 73 8.65 7.44 15.13
N ARG A 74 9.06 7.35 16.39
CA ARG A 74 8.52 8.20 17.47
C ARG A 74 8.65 9.69 17.21
N ARG A 75 9.67 10.11 16.45
CA ARG A 75 9.90 11.51 16.09
C ARG A 75 8.86 12.05 15.10
N LEU A 76 8.20 11.17 14.34
CA LEU A 76 7.19 11.52 13.35
C LEU A 76 5.77 11.29 13.87
N ASP A 77 5.63 10.69 15.05
CA ASP A 77 4.35 10.41 15.69
C ASP A 77 3.85 11.62 16.48
N ASP A 78 3.47 12.66 15.76
CA ASP A 78 3.03 13.97 16.27
C ASP A 78 1.51 14.07 16.46
N GLY A 79 0.78 12.97 16.24
CA GLY A 79 -0.69 12.94 16.29
C GLY A 79 -1.39 13.41 15.02
N PHE A 80 -0.67 14.05 14.09
CA PHE A 80 -1.20 14.56 12.82
C PHE A 80 -0.58 13.89 11.59
N THR A 81 0.36 13.00 11.79
CA THR A 81 1.00 12.19 10.75
C THR A 81 0.48 10.76 10.79
N LEU A 82 0.00 10.27 9.66
CA LEU A 82 -0.37 8.86 9.45
C LEU A 82 0.75 8.17 8.68
N GLU A 83 1.05 6.92 9.02
CA GLU A 83 1.93 6.09 8.21
C GLU A 83 1.13 5.01 7.49
N VAL A 84 1.33 4.89 6.17
CA VAL A 84 0.91 3.71 5.42
C VAL A 84 1.99 2.65 5.66
N ASN A 85 1.72 1.78 6.63
CA ASN A 85 2.70 0.80 7.13
C ASN A 85 2.94 -0.34 6.14
N ARG A 86 1.92 -0.72 5.38
CA ARG A 86 1.98 -1.79 4.38
C ARG A 86 1.02 -1.50 3.23
N VAL A 87 1.50 -1.74 2.02
CA VAL A 87 0.70 -1.89 0.81
C VAL A 87 1.12 -3.18 0.15
N CYS A 88 0.16 -4.01 -0.19
CA CYS A 88 0.37 -5.28 -0.86
C CYS A 88 -0.64 -5.46 -1.98
N SER A 89 -0.20 -5.91 -3.14
CA SER A 89 -1.09 -6.20 -4.28
C SER A 89 -0.64 -7.46 -5.01
N ASP A 90 -1.54 -8.02 -5.77
CA ASP A 90 -1.30 -9.16 -6.66
C ASP A 90 -0.61 -8.75 -7.99
N GLY A 91 -0.19 -7.50 -8.12
CA GLY A 91 0.40 -6.95 -9.33
C GLY A 91 -0.61 -6.36 -10.32
N THR A 92 -1.90 -6.37 -10.01
CA THR A 92 -2.92 -5.73 -10.86
C THR A 92 -2.63 -4.25 -10.98
N ARG A 93 -2.67 -3.76 -12.23
CA ARG A 93 -2.34 -2.37 -12.56
C ARG A 93 -3.19 -1.38 -11.77
N ASN A 94 -2.58 -0.29 -11.34
CA ASN A 94 -3.18 0.83 -10.61
C ASN A 94 -3.66 0.53 -9.18
N VAL A 95 -3.64 -0.71 -8.72
CA VAL A 95 -4.11 -1.07 -7.37
C VAL A 95 -3.34 -0.31 -6.29
N CYS A 96 -2.02 -0.28 -6.35
CA CYS A 96 -1.21 0.41 -5.34
C CYS A 96 -1.49 1.93 -5.32
N SER A 97 -1.59 2.59 -6.47
CA SER A 97 -1.92 4.02 -6.53
C SER A 97 -3.34 4.32 -6.05
N MET A 98 -4.31 3.44 -6.33
CA MET A 98 -5.66 3.53 -5.76
C MET A 98 -5.64 3.44 -4.24
N LEU A 99 -4.88 2.50 -3.68
CA LEU A 99 -4.74 2.33 -2.23
C LEU A 99 -4.10 3.57 -1.59
N TYR A 100 -2.97 4.07 -2.12
CA TYR A 100 -2.34 5.27 -1.59
C TYR A 100 -3.26 6.49 -1.66
N GLY A 101 -3.94 6.69 -2.79
CA GLY A 101 -4.91 7.78 -2.95
C GLY A 101 -6.08 7.69 -1.97
N ALA A 102 -6.62 6.50 -1.75
CA ALA A 102 -7.69 6.27 -0.79
C ALA A 102 -7.22 6.49 0.66
N CYS A 103 -6.03 5.98 1.03
CA CYS A 103 -5.44 6.22 2.35
C CYS A 103 -5.33 7.72 2.65
N CYS A 104 -4.89 8.52 1.67
CA CYS A 104 -4.78 9.97 1.84
C CYS A 104 -6.14 10.65 2.03
N ARG A 105 -7.17 10.25 1.28
CA ARG A 105 -8.53 10.81 1.45
C ARG A 105 -9.11 10.48 2.83
N ILE A 106 -8.98 9.22 3.26
CA ILE A 106 -9.42 8.79 4.59
C ILE A 106 -8.65 9.52 5.69
N ALA A 107 -7.32 9.61 5.56
CA ALA A 107 -6.48 10.33 6.51
C ALA A 107 -6.91 11.80 6.67
N LYS A 108 -7.23 12.47 5.55
CA LYS A 108 -7.72 13.85 5.56
C LYS A 108 -9.03 13.98 6.32
N GLU A 109 -10.01 13.10 6.07
CA GLU A 109 -11.29 13.08 6.79
C GLU A 109 -11.12 12.78 8.28
N MET A 110 -10.09 11.99 8.66
CA MET A 110 -9.74 11.73 10.05
C MET A 110 -8.99 12.88 10.74
N GLY A 111 -8.66 13.96 10.02
CA GLY A 111 -7.97 15.13 10.56
C GLY A 111 -6.45 15.05 10.55
N TYR A 112 -5.87 14.05 9.88
CA TYR A 112 -4.42 14.01 9.66
C TYR A 112 -4.01 15.13 8.68
N ARG A 113 -2.79 15.64 8.84
CA ARG A 113 -2.22 16.70 8.00
C ARG A 113 -1.17 16.16 7.03
N LYS A 114 -0.64 14.98 7.31
CA LYS A 114 0.47 14.38 6.57
C LYS A 114 0.31 12.86 6.53
N VAL A 115 0.65 12.29 5.38
CA VAL A 115 0.80 10.84 5.21
C VAL A 115 2.23 10.53 4.81
N ILE A 116 2.83 9.56 5.46
CA ILE A 116 4.18 9.06 5.15
C ILE A 116 4.13 7.58 4.81
N THR A 117 5.11 7.13 4.05
CA THR A 117 5.38 5.71 3.79
C THR A 117 6.84 5.51 3.40
N TYR A 118 7.28 4.27 3.36
CA TYR A 118 8.64 3.89 3.02
C TYR A 118 8.66 2.83 1.93
N THR A 119 9.61 2.94 1.00
CA THR A 119 9.94 1.91 0.01
C THR A 119 11.41 1.52 0.16
N LEU A 120 11.79 0.39 -0.40
CA LEU A 120 13.20 0.05 -0.55
C LEU A 120 13.85 1.02 -1.55
N VAL A 121 15.17 1.25 -1.41
CA VAL A 121 15.91 2.14 -2.33
C VAL A 121 15.87 1.61 -3.76
N SER A 122 15.82 0.29 -3.93
CA SER A 122 15.70 -0.39 -5.22
C SER A 122 14.35 -0.16 -5.93
N GLU A 123 13.31 0.26 -5.19
CA GLU A 123 11.99 0.52 -5.76
C GLU A 123 11.90 1.93 -6.35
N ASP A 124 11.28 2.05 -7.52
CA ASP A 124 11.16 3.32 -8.25
C ASP A 124 10.10 4.29 -7.68
N GLY A 125 9.18 3.76 -6.87
CA GLY A 125 8.09 4.52 -6.26
C GLY A 125 7.05 5.02 -7.26
N ALA A 126 6.86 4.36 -8.40
CA ALA A 126 5.94 4.79 -9.46
C ALA A 126 4.52 5.04 -8.94
N SER A 127 3.98 4.14 -8.12
CA SER A 127 2.63 4.27 -7.54
C SER A 127 2.52 5.45 -6.57
N LEU A 128 3.59 5.78 -5.86
CA LEU A 128 3.66 6.91 -4.95
C LEU A 128 3.72 8.23 -5.71
N LYS A 129 4.56 8.31 -6.75
CA LYS A 129 4.61 9.47 -7.65
C LYS A 129 3.26 9.72 -8.31
N ALA A 130 2.59 8.65 -8.80
CA ALA A 130 1.25 8.73 -9.38
C ALA A 130 0.18 9.19 -8.36
N SER A 131 0.42 9.01 -7.07
CA SER A 131 -0.44 9.47 -5.97
C SER A 131 0.00 10.81 -5.37
N ASN A 132 0.92 11.52 -6.04
CA ASN A 132 1.46 12.82 -5.62
C ASN A 132 2.18 12.80 -4.26
N PHE A 133 2.90 11.73 -3.96
CA PHE A 133 3.87 11.71 -2.88
C PHE A 133 5.21 12.27 -3.37
N ILE A 134 5.90 12.92 -2.46
CA ILE A 134 7.25 13.48 -2.69
C ILE A 134 8.25 12.62 -1.94
N CYS A 135 9.33 12.22 -2.62
CA CYS A 135 10.44 11.52 -1.99
C CYS A 135 11.30 12.51 -1.22
N GLU A 136 11.44 12.32 0.08
CA GLU A 136 12.31 13.14 0.94
C GLU A 136 13.75 12.61 1.02
N GLY A 137 14.07 11.55 0.28
CA GLY A 137 15.38 10.94 0.27
C GLY A 137 15.47 9.68 1.13
N GLU A 138 16.69 9.23 1.35
CA GLU A 138 16.96 8.02 2.10
C GLU A 138 16.74 8.23 3.60
N ALA A 139 16.10 7.25 4.22
CA ALA A 139 15.80 7.26 5.65
C ALA A 139 15.91 5.85 6.23
N GLY A 140 16.54 5.73 7.38
CA GLY A 140 16.76 4.44 8.03
C GLY A 140 18.13 3.84 7.70
N GLY A 141 18.34 2.56 7.96
CA GLY A 141 19.63 1.89 7.75
C GLY A 141 20.48 1.77 9.00
N THR A 142 20.04 2.26 10.14
CA THR A 142 20.68 1.97 11.42
C THR A 142 20.18 0.63 11.96
N HIS A 143 21.11 -0.26 12.33
CA HIS A 143 20.79 -1.43 13.13
C HIS A 143 20.01 -1.01 14.37
N TRP A 144 18.80 -1.50 14.50
CA TRP A 144 18.02 -1.32 15.70
C TRP A 144 18.63 -2.16 16.81
N THR A 145 19.44 -1.55 17.67
CA THR A 145 20.07 -2.19 18.85
C THR A 145 19.13 -2.28 20.05
N GLY A 146 17.82 -2.16 19.84
CA GLY A 146 16.83 -2.32 20.90
C GLY A 146 16.76 -3.77 21.38
N LYS A 147 16.87 -3.98 22.69
CA LYS A 147 16.87 -5.28 23.43
C LYS A 147 15.62 -6.17 23.26
N ARG A 148 14.77 -5.95 22.27
CA ARG A 148 13.66 -6.85 21.96
C ARG A 148 14.02 -7.71 20.77
N ASN A 149 14.66 -8.83 21.09
CA ASN A 149 14.96 -9.90 20.16
C ASN A 149 13.63 -10.50 19.66
N ARG A 150 13.07 -9.95 18.58
CA ARG A 150 11.88 -10.46 17.90
C ARG A 150 12.27 -11.29 16.70
N GLY A 151 13.21 -12.20 16.80
CA GLY A 151 13.46 -13.30 15.88
C GLY A 151 13.24 -13.07 14.38
N GLN A 152 13.31 -11.82 13.87
CA GLN A 152 13.15 -11.44 12.50
C GLN A 152 14.35 -10.62 12.05
N GLU A 153 15.05 -11.12 11.06
CA GLU A 153 15.97 -10.31 10.27
C GLU A 153 15.14 -9.30 9.47
N ILE A 154 15.09 -8.06 9.96
CA ILE A 154 14.62 -6.92 9.16
C ILE A 154 15.75 -6.66 8.18
N PRO A 155 15.50 -6.68 6.86
CA PRO A 155 16.52 -6.34 5.89
C PRO A 155 17.17 -5.01 6.27
N ALA A 156 18.48 -4.99 6.41
CA ALA A 156 19.28 -3.79 6.72
C ALA A 156 19.33 -2.83 5.52
N GLU A 157 18.45 -3.00 4.53
CA GLU A 157 18.42 -2.20 3.33
C GLU A 157 17.92 -0.79 3.64
N MET A 158 18.62 0.20 3.08
CA MET A 158 18.20 1.60 3.13
C MET A 158 16.82 1.76 2.50
N LYS A 159 16.02 2.67 3.05
CA LYS A 159 14.67 2.97 2.57
C LYS A 159 14.58 4.41 2.11
N LYS A 160 13.69 4.68 1.17
CA LYS A 160 13.26 6.03 0.80
C LYS A 160 12.02 6.37 1.60
N ARG A 161 11.98 7.57 2.17
CA ARG A 161 10.78 8.12 2.79
C ARG A 161 10.01 8.95 1.77
N TRP A 162 8.72 8.70 1.72
CA TRP A 162 7.77 9.41 0.87
C TRP A 162 6.76 10.13 1.74
N VAL A 163 6.42 11.34 1.37
CA VAL A 163 5.53 12.22 2.14
C VAL A 163 4.50 12.85 1.23
N LYS A 164 3.27 12.96 1.74
CA LYS A 164 2.22 13.77 1.14
C LYS A 164 1.55 14.63 2.21
N ASN A 165 1.56 15.94 2.01
CA ASN A 165 0.75 16.87 2.79
C ASN A 165 -0.70 16.82 2.28
N LEU A 166 -1.67 16.90 3.19
CA LEU A 166 -3.11 16.72 2.91
C LEU A 166 -3.86 18.04 2.82
#